data_78944c69ed662e36827236375944783e
#
_entry.id   78944c69ed662e36827236375944783e
#
_cell.length_a   1.000
_cell.length_b   1.000
_cell.length_c   1.000
_cell.angle_alpha   90.00
_cell.angle_beta   90.00
_cell.angle_gamma   90.00
#
_symmetry.space_group_name_H-M   'P 1'
#
loop_
_entity.id
_entity.type
_entity.pdbx_description
1 polymer ?
#
loop_
_entity_poly.entity_id
_entity_poly.type
_entity_poly.pdbx_seq_one_letter_code
_entity_poly.pdbx_strand_id
1 'polypeptide(L)'
;QSQKKIRHVQGSHIITEKLYKGEQAYILQLNDKRIIFLIPYLDKYTLIGTTDHEVKSYDSPKITDIEKEYLISSVNKFIKNKITEDNIIWTYSGVRPLVEDLSENASKITRDYTFEIDDKDAPILTVFGGKLTTFRKLSEHALDKISKYIKISNKSWTGNEILPGGEKTTDLNFLIPEGILPRLIKTYGHKITKLNQYYQGFNDGGEHIFNDLYEFEIKYLVLEEMAKTSEDILFRRTKLGINFPKEKLPNLENILKKYL
;
A
#
# COMPACT_ATOMS: atom_id res chain seq x y z
N GLN A 1 -25.77 5.15 19.21
CA GLN A 1 -24.80 4.13 18.72
C GLN A 1 -25.25 3.64 17.36
N SER A 2 -24.30 3.48 16.41
CA SER A 2 -24.60 2.90 15.09
C SER A 2 -25.07 1.45 15.22
N GLN A 3 -26.05 1.07 14.39
CA GLN A 3 -26.50 -0.31 14.26
C GLN A 3 -25.76 -1.08 13.17
N LYS A 4 -24.84 -0.40 12.43
CA LYS A 4 -24.07 -1.02 11.36
C LYS A 4 -23.08 -2.01 11.94
N LYS A 5 -23.00 -3.16 11.33
CA LYS A 5 -22.01 -4.20 11.62
C LYS A 5 -20.93 -4.20 10.56
N ILE A 6 -19.73 -4.57 10.95
CA ILE A 6 -18.57 -4.68 10.06
C ILE A 6 -18.18 -6.16 9.96
N ARG A 7 -18.06 -6.64 8.73
CA ARG A 7 -17.47 -7.95 8.44
C ARG A 7 -15.99 -7.75 8.09
N HIS A 8 -15.15 -8.56 8.69
CA HIS A 8 -13.72 -8.56 8.44
C HIS A 8 -13.38 -9.57 7.35
N VAL A 9 -12.96 -9.09 6.19
CA VAL A 9 -12.63 -9.94 5.03
C VAL A 9 -11.15 -9.79 4.70
N GLN A 10 -10.37 -10.83 5.00
CA GLN A 10 -8.96 -10.90 4.65
C GLN A 10 -8.80 -11.09 3.15
N GLY A 11 -7.84 -10.37 2.59
CA GLY A 11 -7.36 -10.55 1.23
C GLY A 11 -5.86 -10.76 1.26
N SER A 12 -5.42 -11.87 0.68
CA SER A 12 -4.02 -12.28 0.67
C SER A 12 -3.44 -12.25 -0.73
N HIS A 13 -2.14 -12.03 -0.80
CA HIS A 13 -1.36 -11.99 -2.03
C HIS A 13 -0.09 -12.81 -1.86
N ILE A 14 0.34 -13.43 -2.95
CA ILE A 14 1.65 -14.07 -3.07
C ILE A 14 2.51 -13.33 -4.10
N ILE A 15 3.81 -13.35 -3.91
CA ILE A 15 4.80 -12.81 -4.84
C ILE A 15 5.71 -13.92 -5.29
N THR A 16 5.90 -14.01 -6.60
CA THR A 16 6.79 -14.97 -7.25
C THR A 16 7.82 -14.25 -8.11
N GLU A 17 8.82 -14.96 -8.64
CA GLU A 17 9.62 -14.46 -9.75
C GLU A 17 8.72 -14.04 -10.92
N LYS A 18 9.25 -13.19 -11.81
CA LYS A 18 8.50 -12.66 -12.96
C LYS A 18 8.00 -13.79 -13.86
N LEU A 19 6.69 -13.94 -13.97
CA LEU A 19 6.04 -15.05 -14.70
C LEU A 19 5.88 -14.79 -16.21
N TYR A 20 5.96 -13.53 -16.63
CA TYR A 20 5.77 -13.13 -18.03
C TYR A 20 6.59 -11.91 -18.40
N LYS A 21 6.82 -11.73 -19.68
CA LYS A 21 7.46 -10.53 -20.24
C LYS A 21 6.43 -9.42 -20.41
N GLY A 22 6.85 -8.17 -20.17
CA GLY A 22 6.01 -6.98 -20.31
C GLY A 22 5.57 -6.38 -18.99
N GLU A 23 4.91 -5.22 -19.08
CA GLU A 23 4.53 -4.39 -17.92
C GLU A 23 3.00 -4.32 -17.73
N GLN A 24 2.22 -5.02 -18.57
CA GLN A 24 0.77 -5.08 -18.42
C GLN A 24 0.36 -5.96 -17.25
N ALA A 25 -0.68 -5.56 -16.54
CA ALA A 25 -1.37 -6.42 -15.57
C ALA A 25 -2.41 -7.30 -16.28
N TYR A 26 -2.62 -8.51 -15.79
CA TYR A 26 -3.69 -9.39 -16.26
C TYR A 26 -4.78 -9.52 -15.20
N ILE A 27 -6.02 -9.56 -15.68
CA ILE A 27 -7.21 -9.91 -14.90
C ILE A 27 -7.65 -11.30 -15.34
N LEU A 28 -7.53 -12.27 -14.45
CA LEU A 28 -7.95 -13.65 -14.70
C LEU A 28 -9.34 -13.86 -14.12
N GLN A 29 -10.32 -14.08 -14.97
CA GLN A 29 -11.68 -14.38 -14.54
C GLN A 29 -11.85 -15.89 -14.35
N LEU A 30 -12.22 -16.31 -13.14
CA LEU A 30 -12.44 -17.70 -12.79
C LEU A 30 -13.88 -18.13 -13.09
N ASN A 31 -14.12 -19.45 -13.14
CA ASN A 31 -15.44 -20.03 -13.41
C ASN A 31 -16.48 -19.66 -12.33
N ASP A 32 -16.04 -19.40 -11.10
CA ASP A 32 -16.85 -18.97 -9.97
C ASP A 32 -17.11 -17.44 -9.95
N LYS A 33 -16.75 -16.74 -11.03
CA LYS A 33 -16.85 -15.29 -11.24
C LYS A 33 -15.91 -14.45 -10.37
N ARG A 34 -15.06 -15.06 -9.55
CA ARG A 34 -13.97 -14.35 -8.86
C ARG A 34 -12.90 -13.98 -9.86
N ILE A 35 -12.13 -12.95 -9.52
CA ILE A 35 -11.01 -12.47 -10.33
C ILE A 35 -9.70 -12.56 -9.54
N ILE A 36 -8.63 -12.89 -10.25
CA ILE A 36 -7.26 -12.83 -9.74
C ILE A 36 -6.47 -11.91 -10.65
N PHE A 37 -5.65 -11.09 -10.06
CA PHE A 37 -4.72 -10.23 -10.77
C PHE A 37 -3.33 -10.86 -10.81
N LEU A 38 -2.67 -10.71 -11.97
CA LEU A 38 -1.22 -10.86 -12.09
C LEU A 38 -0.66 -9.48 -12.43
N ILE A 39 0.17 -8.94 -11.55
CA ILE A 39 0.65 -7.56 -11.67
C ILE A 39 2.18 -7.58 -11.65
N PRO A 40 2.88 -6.95 -12.62
CA PRO A 40 4.32 -6.73 -12.52
C PRO A 40 4.66 -5.99 -11.23
N TYR A 41 5.65 -6.47 -10.50
CA TYR A 41 6.00 -5.92 -9.19
C TYR A 41 7.51 -5.76 -9.05
N LEU A 42 7.96 -4.55 -8.74
CA LEU A 42 9.38 -4.20 -8.55
C LEU A 42 10.30 -4.69 -9.69
N ASP A 43 9.81 -4.65 -10.92
CA ASP A 43 10.48 -5.05 -12.16
C ASP A 43 10.91 -6.53 -12.24
N LYS A 44 11.08 -7.22 -11.10
CA LYS A 44 11.62 -8.59 -10.99
C LYS A 44 10.56 -9.63 -10.62
N TYR A 45 9.38 -9.22 -10.18
CA TYR A 45 8.40 -10.12 -9.59
C TYR A 45 7.05 -10.04 -10.28
N THR A 46 6.20 -11.02 -9.95
CA THR A 46 4.77 -10.99 -10.23
C THR A 46 4.01 -11.06 -8.90
N LEU A 47 3.16 -10.07 -8.67
CA LEU A 47 2.20 -10.04 -7.58
C LEU A 47 0.92 -10.74 -8.03
N ILE A 48 0.46 -11.72 -7.25
CA ILE A 48 -0.72 -12.56 -7.52
C ILE A 48 -1.72 -12.39 -6.39
N GLY A 49 -2.93 -12.04 -6.70
CA GLY A 49 -4.01 -11.87 -5.71
C GLY A 49 -5.32 -11.42 -6.33
N THR A 50 -6.37 -11.47 -5.58
CA THR A 50 -6.45 -11.59 -4.13
C THR A 50 -7.40 -12.71 -3.72
N THR A 51 -7.40 -13.04 -2.44
CA THR A 51 -8.42 -13.90 -1.81
C THR A 51 -9.50 -13.06 -1.13
N ASP A 52 -10.61 -13.68 -0.79
CA ASP A 52 -11.67 -13.13 0.08
C ASP A 52 -11.99 -14.21 1.13
N HIS A 53 -11.40 -14.05 2.31
CA HIS A 53 -11.55 -14.96 3.45
C HIS A 53 -12.08 -14.21 4.67
N GLU A 54 -13.24 -14.61 5.19
CA GLU A 54 -13.81 -13.99 6.38
C GLU A 54 -13.04 -14.40 7.64
N VAL A 55 -12.65 -13.41 8.45
CA VAL A 55 -11.85 -13.63 9.66
C VAL A 55 -12.53 -13.01 10.88
N LYS A 56 -12.27 -13.61 12.06
CA LYS A 56 -12.82 -13.11 13.34
C LYS A 56 -11.99 -11.97 13.92
N SER A 57 -10.68 -11.95 13.65
CA SER A 57 -9.77 -10.91 14.11
C SER A 57 -9.11 -10.24 12.92
N TYR A 58 -8.84 -8.95 13.05
CA TYR A 58 -8.07 -8.15 12.10
C TYR A 58 -6.60 -7.97 12.50
N ASP A 59 -6.24 -8.47 13.70
CA ASP A 59 -4.87 -8.36 14.19
C ASP A 59 -3.94 -9.35 13.50
N SER A 60 -2.79 -8.84 13.05
CA SER A 60 -1.71 -9.64 12.46
C SER A 60 -2.17 -10.61 11.35
N PRO A 61 -2.87 -10.14 10.31
CA PRO A 61 -3.37 -11.02 9.25
C PRO A 61 -2.22 -11.75 8.55
N LYS A 62 -2.41 -13.05 8.33
CA LYS A 62 -1.45 -13.91 7.63
C LYS A 62 -2.18 -14.77 6.62
N ILE A 63 -1.54 -15.01 5.48
CA ILE A 63 -2.06 -15.93 4.48
C ILE A 63 -2.11 -17.35 5.05
N THR A 64 -3.19 -18.04 4.78
CA THR A 64 -3.36 -19.47 5.12
C THR A 64 -2.89 -20.36 3.98
N ASP A 65 -2.60 -21.63 4.27
CA ASP A 65 -2.21 -22.59 3.23
C ASP A 65 -3.34 -22.83 2.21
N ILE A 66 -4.60 -22.77 2.65
CA ILE A 66 -5.78 -22.82 1.76
C ILE A 66 -5.78 -21.65 0.78
N GLU A 67 -5.45 -20.44 1.24
CA GLU A 67 -5.38 -19.27 0.36
C GLU A 67 -4.22 -19.38 -0.62
N LYS A 68 -3.05 -19.89 -0.21
CA LYS A 68 -1.91 -20.14 -1.11
C LYS A 68 -2.28 -21.14 -2.21
N GLU A 69 -2.84 -22.29 -1.82
CA GLU A 69 -3.28 -23.32 -2.75
C GLU A 69 -4.32 -22.79 -3.73
N TYR A 70 -5.28 -22.01 -3.24
CA TYR A 70 -6.29 -21.36 -4.09
C TYR A 70 -5.65 -20.43 -5.12
N LEU A 71 -4.71 -19.58 -4.74
CA LEU A 71 -4.03 -18.65 -5.66
C LEU A 71 -3.19 -19.41 -6.69
N ILE A 72 -2.40 -20.40 -6.24
CA ILE A 72 -1.56 -21.25 -7.12
C ILE A 72 -2.41 -22.01 -8.11
N SER A 73 -3.42 -22.75 -7.64
CA SER A 73 -4.27 -23.57 -8.50
C SER A 73 -5.06 -22.74 -9.50
N SER A 74 -5.49 -21.56 -9.10
CA SER A 74 -6.23 -20.63 -9.96
C SER A 74 -5.35 -20.06 -11.08
N VAL A 75 -4.17 -19.56 -10.76
CA VAL A 75 -3.24 -19.00 -11.74
C VAL A 75 -2.73 -20.06 -12.69
N ASN A 76 -2.48 -21.26 -12.18
CA ASN A 76 -2.01 -22.39 -12.97
C ASN A 76 -2.98 -22.82 -14.09
N LYS A 77 -4.24 -22.40 -14.08
CA LYS A 77 -5.17 -22.62 -15.20
C LYS A 77 -4.83 -21.78 -16.43
N PHE A 78 -4.14 -20.66 -16.23
CA PHE A 78 -3.92 -19.64 -17.27
C PHE A 78 -2.47 -19.53 -17.75
N ILE A 79 -1.49 -19.95 -16.94
CA ILE A 79 -0.07 -19.85 -17.26
C ILE A 79 0.47 -21.17 -17.80
N LYS A 80 1.46 -21.09 -18.71
CA LYS A 80 2.11 -22.27 -19.32
C LYS A 80 3.05 -22.95 -18.31
N ASN A 81 3.94 -22.19 -17.70
CA ASN A 81 4.90 -22.68 -16.70
C ASN A 81 4.21 -22.66 -15.33
N LYS A 82 3.85 -23.83 -14.82
CA LYS A 82 3.14 -23.96 -13.56
C LYS A 82 4.02 -23.55 -12.38
N ILE A 83 3.40 -22.90 -11.40
CA ILE A 83 4.04 -22.55 -10.13
C ILE A 83 3.60 -23.49 -9.02
N THR A 84 4.45 -23.64 -8.02
CA THR A 84 4.22 -24.39 -6.78
C THR A 84 4.40 -23.47 -5.58
N GLU A 85 4.23 -23.99 -4.36
CA GLU A 85 4.50 -23.22 -3.14
C GLU A 85 5.97 -22.77 -3.04
N ASP A 86 6.91 -23.58 -3.53
CA ASP A 86 8.36 -23.25 -3.56
C ASP A 86 8.68 -22.01 -4.41
N ASN A 87 7.79 -21.61 -5.30
CA ASN A 87 7.94 -20.40 -6.09
C ASN A 87 7.50 -19.13 -5.35
N ILE A 88 6.92 -19.27 -4.16
CA ILE A 88 6.48 -18.11 -3.36
C ILE A 88 7.69 -17.50 -2.66
N ILE A 89 8.03 -16.27 -3.04
CA ILE A 89 9.14 -15.51 -2.47
C ILE A 89 8.68 -14.75 -1.23
N TRP A 90 7.47 -14.18 -1.29
CA TRP A 90 6.91 -13.38 -0.20
C TRP A 90 5.39 -13.36 -0.27
N THR A 91 4.76 -13.07 0.88
CA THR A 91 3.32 -12.97 1.02
C THR A 91 2.94 -11.78 1.88
N TYR A 92 1.77 -11.21 1.62
CA TYR A 92 1.15 -10.28 2.54
C TYR A 92 -0.37 -10.41 2.56
N SER A 93 -0.96 -10.02 3.66
CA SER A 93 -2.40 -10.05 3.87
C SER A 93 -2.87 -8.75 4.51
N GLY A 94 -4.11 -8.39 4.23
CA GLY A 94 -4.79 -7.26 4.84
C GLY A 94 -6.25 -7.58 5.07
N VAL A 95 -6.86 -6.94 6.07
CA VAL A 95 -8.28 -7.12 6.38
C VAL A 95 -9.08 -5.92 5.91
N ARG A 96 -10.13 -6.18 5.14
CA ARG A 96 -11.09 -5.18 4.67
C ARG A 96 -12.25 -5.07 5.68
N PRO A 97 -12.53 -3.89 6.23
CA PRO A 97 -13.72 -3.65 7.04
C PRO A 97 -14.91 -3.36 6.11
N LEU A 98 -15.65 -4.39 5.73
CA LEU A 98 -16.82 -4.25 4.86
C LEU A 98 -18.08 -4.02 5.70
N VAL A 99 -18.91 -3.08 5.30
CA VAL A 99 -20.22 -2.86 5.96
C VAL A 99 -21.11 -4.04 5.65
N GLU A 100 -21.70 -4.65 6.69
CA GLU A 100 -22.62 -5.76 6.53
C GLU A 100 -23.83 -5.31 5.70
N ASP A 101 -24.09 -6.00 4.62
CA ASP A 101 -25.31 -5.90 3.83
C ASP A 101 -26.04 -7.27 3.85
N LEU A 102 -27.18 -7.36 3.19
CA LEU A 102 -27.96 -8.60 3.15
C LEU A 102 -27.32 -9.69 2.28
N SER A 103 -26.10 -9.48 1.75
CA SER A 103 -25.45 -10.47 0.90
C SER A 103 -24.78 -11.57 1.73
N GLU A 104 -25.07 -12.84 1.40
CA GLU A 104 -24.51 -14.00 2.08
C GLU A 104 -23.02 -14.20 1.81
N ASN A 105 -22.52 -13.72 0.65
CA ASN A 105 -21.14 -13.91 0.19
C ASN A 105 -20.28 -12.68 0.36
N ALA A 106 -19.14 -12.81 1.04
CA ALA A 106 -18.15 -11.75 1.26
C ALA A 106 -17.68 -11.05 -0.04
N SER A 107 -17.61 -11.79 -1.15
CA SER A 107 -17.22 -11.23 -2.46
C SER A 107 -18.27 -10.32 -3.11
N LYS A 108 -19.53 -10.38 -2.65
CA LYS A 108 -20.65 -9.58 -3.17
C LYS A 108 -20.95 -8.36 -2.32
N ILE A 109 -20.38 -8.24 -1.11
CA ILE A 109 -20.60 -7.11 -0.21
C ILE A 109 -20.09 -5.84 -0.89
N THR A 110 -20.87 -4.76 -0.79
CA THR A 110 -20.45 -3.46 -1.33
C THR A 110 -19.15 -3.00 -0.69
N ARG A 111 -18.24 -2.49 -1.51
CA ARG A 111 -17.00 -1.86 -1.09
C ARG A 111 -17.07 -0.34 -1.10
N ASP A 112 -18.29 0.22 -1.23
CA ASP A 112 -18.52 1.65 -1.16
C ASP A 112 -18.61 2.11 0.30
N TYR A 113 -18.40 3.41 0.50
CA TYR A 113 -18.51 4.02 1.81
C TYR A 113 -19.94 4.48 2.08
N THR A 114 -20.29 4.51 3.36
CA THR A 114 -21.55 5.12 3.84
C THR A 114 -21.27 6.05 5.00
N PHE A 115 -22.16 7.03 5.19
CA PHE A 115 -22.06 8.00 6.27
C PHE A 115 -23.20 7.85 7.27
N GLU A 116 -22.91 8.07 8.54
CA GLU A 116 -23.89 8.33 9.59
C GLU A 116 -23.52 9.63 10.29
N ILE A 117 -24.54 10.44 10.58
CA ILE A 117 -24.40 11.65 11.39
C ILE A 117 -25.21 11.47 12.66
N ASP A 118 -24.56 11.58 13.81
CA ASP A 118 -25.19 11.74 15.11
C ASP A 118 -25.05 13.22 15.50
N ASP A 119 -26.18 13.90 15.60
CA ASP A 119 -26.25 15.35 15.89
C ASP A 119 -27.15 15.66 17.10
N LYS A 120 -27.31 14.65 18.00
CA LYS A 120 -28.05 14.83 19.27
C LYS A 120 -27.35 15.82 20.20
N ASP A 121 -26.02 15.78 20.20
CA ASP A 121 -25.13 16.70 20.94
C ASP A 121 -24.18 17.39 19.96
N ALA A 122 -22.88 17.29 20.15
CA ALA A 122 -21.89 17.72 19.17
C ALA A 122 -21.99 16.84 17.92
N PRO A 123 -22.12 17.41 16.72
CA PRO A 123 -22.26 16.63 15.50
C PRO A 123 -21.05 15.74 15.23
N ILE A 124 -21.29 14.45 15.05
CA ILE A 124 -20.26 13.46 14.71
C ILE A 124 -20.61 12.82 13.38
N LEU A 125 -19.72 12.93 12.39
CA LEU A 125 -19.81 12.20 11.14
C LEU A 125 -18.97 10.93 11.24
N THR A 126 -19.60 9.78 11.09
CA THR A 126 -18.94 8.48 11.03
C THR A 126 -18.92 7.95 9.61
N VAL A 127 -17.74 7.52 9.15
CA VAL A 127 -17.53 6.90 7.84
C VAL A 127 -17.36 5.41 8.00
N PHE A 128 -18.13 4.62 7.26
CA PHE A 128 -18.07 3.17 7.23
C PHE A 128 -17.65 2.67 5.86
N GLY A 129 -16.66 1.76 5.81
CA GLY A 129 -16.18 1.15 4.56
C GLY A 129 -15.35 2.09 3.69
N GLY A 130 -15.40 1.87 2.38
CA GLY A 130 -14.68 2.63 1.38
C GLY A 130 -13.39 1.96 0.91
N LYS A 131 -12.83 2.50 -0.16
CA LYS A 131 -11.58 2.05 -0.78
C LYS A 131 -10.53 3.16 -0.69
N LEU A 132 -9.26 2.78 -0.58
CA LEU A 132 -8.17 3.75 -0.66
C LEU A 132 -8.27 4.60 -1.95
N THR A 133 -8.63 4.00 -3.07
CA THR A 133 -8.75 4.68 -4.36
C THR A 133 -9.90 5.68 -4.45
N THR A 134 -10.86 5.66 -3.52
CA THR A 134 -12.00 6.59 -3.49
C THR A 134 -11.83 7.71 -2.46
N PHE A 135 -10.68 7.79 -1.76
CA PHE A 135 -10.45 8.71 -0.64
C PHE A 135 -10.78 10.16 -0.95
N ARG A 136 -10.42 10.64 -2.14
CA ARG A 136 -10.67 12.02 -2.57
C ARG A 136 -12.17 12.34 -2.65
N LYS A 137 -12.93 11.48 -3.34
CA LYS A 137 -14.39 11.62 -3.43
C LYS A 137 -15.10 11.44 -2.09
N LEU A 138 -14.63 10.48 -1.29
CA LEU A 138 -15.13 10.26 0.06
C LEU A 138 -14.94 11.53 0.90
N SER A 139 -13.77 12.16 0.84
CA SER A 139 -13.48 13.39 1.59
C SER A 139 -14.36 14.56 1.16
N GLU A 140 -14.57 14.75 -0.16
CA GLU A 140 -15.51 15.77 -0.67
C GLU A 140 -16.94 15.52 -0.17
N HIS A 141 -17.44 14.29 -0.27
CA HIS A 141 -18.78 13.96 0.21
C HIS A 141 -18.91 14.09 1.74
N ALA A 142 -17.84 13.77 2.50
CA ALA A 142 -17.84 14.00 3.94
C ALA A 142 -17.98 15.49 4.27
N LEU A 143 -17.23 16.35 3.58
CA LEU A 143 -17.35 17.80 3.73
C LEU A 143 -18.75 18.31 3.36
N ASP A 144 -19.34 17.83 2.27
CA ASP A 144 -20.71 18.18 1.88
C ASP A 144 -21.71 17.80 2.99
N LYS A 145 -21.55 16.64 3.61
CA LYS A 145 -22.42 16.19 4.71
C LYS A 145 -22.34 17.05 5.96
N ILE A 146 -21.15 17.52 6.32
CA ILE A 146 -20.94 18.37 7.52
C ILE A 146 -21.10 19.87 7.23
N SER A 147 -21.31 20.28 5.98
CA SER A 147 -21.45 21.69 5.60
C SER A 147 -22.60 22.42 6.30
N LYS A 148 -23.61 21.68 6.75
CA LYS A 148 -24.72 22.23 7.55
C LYS A 148 -24.30 22.66 8.97
N TYR A 149 -23.18 22.15 9.47
CA TYR A 149 -22.69 22.44 10.83
C TYR A 149 -21.50 23.41 10.84
N ILE A 150 -20.71 23.40 9.76
CA ILE A 150 -19.51 24.25 9.62
C ILE A 150 -19.59 25.02 8.30
N LYS A 151 -19.12 26.28 8.33
CA LYS A 151 -19.03 27.10 7.12
C LYS A 151 -17.90 26.58 6.24
N ILE A 152 -18.24 26.07 5.05
CA ILE A 152 -17.28 25.69 4.03
C ILE A 152 -17.27 26.80 2.97
N SER A 153 -16.11 27.43 2.75
CA SER A 153 -15.98 28.58 1.88
C SER A 153 -15.80 28.23 0.41
N ASN A 154 -15.23 27.06 0.13
CA ASN A 154 -14.84 26.70 -1.22
C ASN A 154 -15.71 25.56 -1.77
N LYS A 155 -16.03 25.63 -3.07
CA LYS A 155 -16.60 24.51 -3.80
C LYS A 155 -15.55 23.40 -3.97
N SER A 156 -16.00 22.19 -4.35
CA SER A 156 -15.11 21.07 -4.68
C SER A 156 -14.02 21.49 -5.69
N TRP A 157 -12.77 21.31 -5.34
CA TRP A 157 -11.59 21.71 -6.13
C TRP A 157 -10.55 20.60 -6.29
N THR A 158 -10.60 19.59 -5.43
CA THR A 158 -9.56 18.55 -5.32
C THR A 158 -9.41 17.70 -6.59
N GLY A 159 -10.40 17.72 -7.50
CA GLY A 159 -10.37 16.95 -8.74
C GLY A 159 -9.26 17.36 -9.72
N ASN A 160 -8.83 18.61 -9.66
CA ASN A 160 -7.83 19.20 -10.56
C ASN A 160 -6.51 19.54 -9.86
N GLU A 161 -6.44 19.29 -8.55
CA GLU A 161 -5.21 19.52 -7.80
C GLU A 161 -4.21 18.40 -7.94
N ILE A 162 -2.95 18.78 -8.00
CA ILE A 162 -1.84 17.83 -8.02
C ILE A 162 -1.63 17.29 -6.61
N LEU A 163 -1.53 15.98 -6.46
CA LEU A 163 -1.19 15.37 -5.18
C LEU A 163 0.24 15.75 -4.78
N PRO A 164 0.51 15.91 -3.45
CA PRO A 164 1.87 16.19 -2.97
C PRO A 164 2.88 15.15 -3.51
N GLY A 165 3.93 15.62 -4.15
CA GLY A 165 4.93 14.78 -4.82
C GLY A 165 4.61 14.48 -6.30
N GLY A 166 3.42 14.86 -6.80
CA GLY A 166 3.02 14.67 -8.18
C GLY A 166 3.45 15.81 -9.11
N GLU A 167 4.07 16.86 -8.60
CA GLU A 167 4.62 17.97 -9.38
C GLU A 167 5.70 17.46 -10.34
N LYS A 168 5.88 18.13 -11.46
CA LYS A 168 6.93 17.76 -12.41
C LYS A 168 8.31 17.97 -11.80
N THR A 169 9.15 16.95 -11.89
CA THR A 169 10.55 16.98 -11.48
C THR A 169 11.39 17.33 -12.71
N THR A 170 11.53 18.62 -13.03
CA THR A 170 12.34 19.09 -14.17
C THR A 170 13.55 19.86 -13.66
N ASP A 171 14.68 19.71 -14.38
CA ASP A 171 15.90 20.55 -14.27
C ASP A 171 16.54 20.67 -12.87
N LEU A 172 16.51 19.62 -12.09
CA LEU A 172 17.08 19.59 -10.76
C LEU A 172 18.49 18.95 -10.81
N ASN A 173 19.49 19.72 -10.41
CA ASN A 173 20.82 19.20 -10.13
C ASN A 173 20.79 18.44 -8.80
N PHE A 174 20.73 17.13 -8.85
CA PHE A 174 20.80 16.29 -7.66
C PHE A 174 22.25 15.99 -7.31
N LEU A 175 22.58 16.04 -6.01
CA LEU A 175 23.85 15.54 -5.47
C LEU A 175 23.79 14.03 -5.22
N ILE A 176 22.58 13.48 -5.17
CA ILE A 176 22.35 12.03 -5.05
C ILE A 176 22.96 11.33 -6.29
N PRO A 177 23.75 10.27 -6.11
CA PRO A 177 24.39 9.54 -7.20
C PRO A 177 23.37 9.02 -8.24
N GLU A 178 23.73 9.11 -9.52
CA GLU A 178 22.88 8.66 -10.65
C GLU A 178 22.44 7.20 -10.53
N GLY A 179 23.27 6.34 -9.92
CA GLY A 179 22.94 4.91 -9.78
C GLY A 179 21.72 4.61 -8.89
N ILE A 180 21.40 5.48 -7.93
CA ILE A 180 20.27 5.28 -7.00
C ILE A 180 19.09 6.23 -7.30
N LEU A 181 19.36 7.29 -8.05
CA LEU A 181 18.41 8.35 -8.33
C LEU A 181 17.12 7.86 -9.02
N PRO A 182 17.14 6.95 -10.02
CA PRO A 182 15.92 6.48 -10.67
C PRO A 182 14.93 5.84 -9.71
N ARG A 183 15.38 5.02 -8.76
CA ARG A 183 14.53 4.41 -7.74
C ARG A 183 13.90 5.48 -6.84
N LEU A 184 14.70 6.44 -6.40
CA LEU A 184 14.23 7.50 -5.51
C LEU A 184 13.21 8.41 -6.20
N ILE A 185 13.42 8.79 -7.47
CA ILE A 185 12.44 9.56 -8.26
C ILE A 185 11.14 8.76 -8.40
N LYS A 186 11.22 7.47 -8.74
CA LYS A 186 10.04 6.58 -8.87
C LYS A 186 9.27 6.46 -7.55
N THR A 187 9.98 6.48 -6.41
CA THR A 187 9.37 6.30 -5.09
C THR A 187 8.78 7.60 -4.54
N TYR A 188 9.50 8.72 -4.67
CA TYR A 188 9.18 9.97 -3.97
C TYR A 188 8.64 11.07 -4.87
N GLY A 189 8.69 10.91 -6.21
CA GLY A 189 8.29 11.96 -7.14
C GLY A 189 9.03 13.27 -6.88
N HIS A 190 8.33 14.40 -6.92
CA HIS A 190 8.93 15.72 -6.66
C HIS A 190 9.52 15.88 -5.24
N LYS A 191 9.08 15.09 -4.27
CA LYS A 191 9.67 15.07 -2.92
C LYS A 191 11.15 14.66 -2.91
N ILE A 192 11.69 14.16 -4.03
CA ILE A 192 13.13 13.91 -4.20
C ILE A 192 13.98 15.17 -3.95
N THR A 193 13.42 16.36 -4.17
CA THR A 193 14.10 17.63 -3.86
C THR A 193 14.41 17.76 -2.38
N LYS A 194 13.46 17.38 -1.52
CA LYS A 194 13.66 17.36 -0.08
C LYS A 194 14.62 16.26 0.34
N LEU A 195 14.51 15.09 -0.26
CA LEU A 195 15.43 13.99 -0.02
C LEU A 195 16.89 14.36 -0.38
N ASN A 196 17.08 15.11 -1.46
CA ASN A 196 18.39 15.64 -1.84
C ASN A 196 18.98 16.62 -0.81
N GLN A 197 18.14 17.39 -0.10
CA GLN A 197 18.60 18.23 1.03
C GLN A 197 19.11 17.35 2.20
N TYR A 198 18.43 16.22 2.46
CA TYR A 198 18.92 15.25 3.45
C TYR A 198 20.25 14.65 3.02
N TYR A 199 20.43 14.30 1.75
CA TYR A 199 21.70 13.80 1.22
C TYR A 199 22.85 14.76 1.44
N GLN A 200 22.65 16.07 1.22
CA GLN A 200 23.64 17.14 1.45
C GLN A 200 24.18 17.17 2.90
N GLY A 201 23.35 16.77 3.85
CA GLY A 201 23.73 16.72 5.26
C GLY A 201 24.62 15.54 5.65
N PHE A 202 24.98 14.68 4.69
CA PHE A 202 25.82 13.51 4.91
C PHE A 202 27.04 13.53 3.99
N ASN A 203 28.11 12.85 4.39
CA ASN A 203 29.18 12.47 3.50
C ASN A 203 28.74 11.22 2.73
N ASP A 204 28.66 11.30 1.39
CA ASP A 204 28.24 10.22 0.48
C ASP A 204 26.91 9.52 0.87
N GLY A 205 25.97 10.28 1.47
CA GLY A 205 24.66 9.75 1.87
C GLY A 205 24.66 9.01 3.21
N GLY A 206 25.74 9.03 3.94
CA GLY A 206 25.89 8.33 5.23
C GLY A 206 26.15 6.83 5.07
N GLU A 207 25.77 6.05 6.07
CA GLU A 207 26.02 4.61 6.06
C GLU A 207 25.22 3.89 4.98
N HIS A 208 25.90 3.05 4.18
CA HIS A 208 25.25 2.15 3.20
C HIS A 208 24.70 0.91 3.89
N ILE A 209 23.41 0.67 3.78
CA ILE A 209 22.72 -0.43 4.46
C ILE A 209 22.59 -1.65 3.56
N PHE A 210 21.91 -1.47 2.43
CA PHE A 210 21.62 -2.57 1.51
C PHE A 210 21.16 -2.05 0.15
N ASN A 211 21.66 -2.63 -0.94
CA ASN A 211 21.40 -2.18 -2.31
C ASN A 211 21.62 -0.66 -2.41
N ASP A 212 20.58 0.09 -2.72
CA ASP A 212 20.57 1.54 -2.83
C ASP A 212 19.89 2.24 -1.63
N LEU A 213 19.78 1.56 -0.48
CA LEU A 213 19.30 2.12 0.77
C LEU A 213 20.48 2.66 1.61
N TYR A 214 20.44 3.95 1.90
CA TYR A 214 21.45 4.69 2.67
C TYR A 214 20.83 5.39 3.88
N GLU A 215 21.67 5.79 4.83
CA GLU A 215 21.26 6.44 6.08
C GLU A 215 20.45 7.73 5.86
N PHE A 216 20.79 8.54 4.85
CA PHE A 216 20.05 9.78 4.56
C PHE A 216 18.57 9.52 4.25
N GLU A 217 18.27 8.42 3.55
CA GLU A 217 16.89 8.03 3.23
C GLU A 217 16.15 7.57 4.48
N ILE A 218 16.80 6.83 5.38
CA ILE A 218 16.21 6.42 6.65
C ILE A 218 15.86 7.65 7.49
N LYS A 219 16.78 8.62 7.60
CA LYS A 219 16.53 9.88 8.31
C LYS A 219 15.33 10.63 7.74
N TYR A 220 15.26 10.74 6.42
CA TYR A 220 14.10 11.33 5.74
C TYR A 220 12.80 10.58 6.09
N LEU A 221 12.80 9.25 5.99
CA LEU A 221 11.61 8.43 6.25
C LEU A 221 11.11 8.56 7.69
N VAL A 222 12.02 8.71 8.66
CA VAL A 222 11.63 8.92 10.07
C VAL A 222 11.04 10.31 10.27
N LEU A 223 11.75 11.34 9.81
CA LEU A 223 11.39 12.73 10.13
C LEU A 223 10.23 13.27 9.28
N GLU A 224 10.10 12.82 8.04
CA GLU A 224 9.11 13.34 7.08
C GLU A 224 7.96 12.38 6.78
N GLU A 225 8.22 11.08 6.86
CA GLU A 225 7.25 10.04 6.50
C GLU A 225 6.81 9.20 7.70
N MET A 226 7.18 9.60 8.93
CA MET A 226 6.77 8.99 10.20
C MET A 226 7.08 7.49 10.30
N ALA A 227 8.15 7.01 9.66
CA ALA A 227 8.59 5.64 9.83
C ALA A 227 9.13 5.43 11.26
N LYS A 228 8.69 4.39 11.95
CA LYS A 228 9.07 4.09 13.34
C LYS A 228 9.73 2.73 13.50
N THR A 229 9.55 1.85 12.54
CA THR A 229 10.06 0.48 12.60
C THR A 229 10.85 0.14 11.33
N SER A 230 11.74 -0.85 11.43
CA SER A 230 12.42 -1.41 10.25
C SER A 230 11.42 -1.94 9.22
N GLU A 231 10.29 -2.47 9.66
CA GLU A 231 9.21 -2.94 8.79
C GLU A 231 8.55 -1.79 8.02
N ASP A 232 8.40 -0.59 8.63
CA ASP A 232 7.92 0.60 7.93
C ASP A 232 8.85 0.95 6.77
N ILE A 233 10.16 0.98 7.03
CA ILE A 233 11.16 1.30 6.01
C ILE A 233 11.15 0.25 4.91
N LEU A 234 11.29 -1.04 5.27
CA LEU A 234 11.53 -2.11 4.32
C LEU A 234 10.30 -2.49 3.48
N PHE A 235 9.11 -2.47 4.07
CA PHE A 235 7.91 -3.00 3.39
C PHE A 235 6.87 -1.93 3.07
N ARG A 236 6.74 -0.89 3.88
CA ARG A 236 5.72 0.14 3.68
C ARG A 236 6.21 1.32 2.85
N ARG A 237 7.50 1.68 2.92
CA ARG A 237 8.08 2.84 2.23
C ARG A 237 8.92 2.46 1.02
N THR A 238 10.00 1.70 1.22
CA THR A 238 10.96 1.41 0.13
C THR A 238 10.65 0.14 -0.64
N LYS A 239 9.95 -0.82 -0.03
CA LYS A 239 9.71 -2.18 -0.54
C LYS A 239 10.99 -2.99 -0.80
N LEU A 240 12.10 -2.63 -0.18
CA LEU A 240 13.37 -3.34 -0.28
C LEU A 240 13.43 -4.60 0.59
N GLY A 241 12.39 -4.83 1.42
CA GLY A 241 12.35 -5.92 2.40
C GLY A 241 12.29 -7.33 1.82
N ILE A 242 11.80 -7.50 0.57
CA ILE A 242 11.64 -8.83 -0.03
C ILE A 242 12.96 -9.61 -0.08
N ASN A 243 14.07 -8.93 -0.39
CA ASN A 243 15.40 -9.53 -0.46
C ASN A 243 16.36 -9.00 0.59
N PHE A 244 15.84 -8.35 1.63
CA PHE A 244 16.70 -7.76 2.66
C PHE A 244 17.37 -8.85 3.50
N PRO A 245 18.70 -8.87 3.62
CA PRO A 245 19.42 -9.85 4.41
C PRO A 245 19.10 -9.70 5.89
N LYS A 246 18.68 -10.80 6.54
CA LYS A 246 18.31 -10.77 7.97
C LYS A 246 19.44 -10.33 8.88
N GLU A 247 20.68 -10.66 8.52
CA GLU A 247 21.89 -10.27 9.24
C GLU A 247 22.14 -8.75 9.25
N LYS A 248 21.56 -8.01 8.33
CA LYS A 248 21.63 -6.54 8.27
C LYS A 248 20.54 -5.83 9.07
N LEU A 249 19.55 -6.56 9.59
CA LEU A 249 18.44 -5.97 10.33
C LEU A 249 18.90 -5.23 11.60
N PRO A 250 19.83 -5.74 12.43
CA PRO A 250 20.32 -5.02 13.58
C PRO A 250 20.98 -3.68 13.23
N ASN A 251 21.68 -3.62 12.10
CA ASN A 251 22.29 -2.39 11.61
C ASN A 251 21.24 -1.35 11.24
N LEU A 252 20.23 -1.75 10.45
CA LEU A 252 19.10 -0.89 10.10
C LEU A 252 18.40 -0.34 11.34
N GLU A 253 18.15 -1.19 12.35
CA GLU A 253 17.50 -0.79 13.60
C GLU A 253 18.35 0.18 14.44
N ASN A 254 19.67 0.02 14.43
CA ASN A 254 20.58 0.94 15.12
C ASN A 254 20.56 2.33 14.47
N ILE A 255 20.55 2.38 13.12
CA ILE A 255 20.46 3.64 12.39
C ILE A 255 19.10 4.29 12.62
N LEU A 256 18.01 3.52 12.56
CA LEU A 256 16.66 4.00 12.81
C LEU A 256 16.55 4.69 14.18
N LYS A 257 17.11 4.08 15.23
CA LYS A 257 17.11 4.60 16.61
C LYS A 257 17.81 5.95 16.76
N LYS A 258 18.73 6.31 15.85
CA LYS A 258 19.42 7.63 15.88
C LYS A 258 18.43 8.78 15.61
N TYR A 259 17.31 8.53 14.96
CA TYR A 259 16.40 9.54 14.47
C TYR A 259 14.99 9.48 15.09
N LEU A 260 14.70 8.48 15.91
CA LEU A 260 13.47 8.37 16.70
C LEU A 260 13.54 9.20 17.98
#